data_e508cfb191bd705d8528ba1c84e72e57
#
_entry.id   e508cfb191bd705d8528ba1c84e72e57
#
_cell.length_a   1.000
_cell.length_b   1.000
_cell.length_c   1.000
_cell.angle_alpha   90.00
_cell.angle_beta   90.00
_cell.angle_gamma   90.00
#
_symmetry.space_group_name_H-M   'P 1'
#
loop_
_entity.id
_entity.type
_entity.pdbx_description
1 polymer ?
#
loop_
_entity_poly.entity_id
_entity_poly.type
_entity_poly.pdbx_seq_one_letter_code
_entity_poly.pdbx_strand_id
1 'polypeptide(L)'
;MKSIDRLLKSILRKETFRIREPMEGYSTAHEELILSDSHGSPVFSITPDRLICAASSSNYVVFYVHKDDGRIHEKCVRTTLSKVLKHFQPHLQQCHRSFLFNPKYAMQFNDISHNMYLTLFSPAQVRIPVSITYRDSVKETLHLSTDGQKG
;
A
#
# COMPACT_ATOMS: atom_id res chain seq x y z
N MET A 1 1.28 14.68 -9.73
CA MET A 1 0.69 13.50 -10.02
C MET A 1 1.40 12.66 -11.01
N LYS A 2 1.84 13.22 -12.09
CA LYS A 2 2.54 12.48 -13.05
C LYS A 2 3.80 11.87 -12.51
N SER A 3 4.45 12.50 -11.55
CA SER A 3 5.69 11.94 -11.02
C SER A 3 5.42 10.67 -10.24
N ILE A 4 4.28 10.57 -9.59
CA ILE A 4 3.95 9.35 -8.86
C ILE A 4 3.59 8.25 -9.83
N ASP A 5 2.85 8.55 -10.86
CA ASP A 5 2.54 7.56 -11.87
C ASP A 5 3.81 7.03 -12.47
N ARG A 6 4.74 7.89 -12.76
CA ARG A 6 5.97 7.47 -13.37
C ARG A 6 6.76 6.60 -12.40
N LEU A 7 6.76 6.95 -11.13
CA LEU A 7 7.47 6.18 -10.15
C LEU A 7 6.89 4.78 -10.05
N LEU A 8 5.60 4.67 -9.93
CA LEU A 8 5.00 3.37 -9.82
C LEU A 8 5.15 2.54 -11.07
N LYS A 9 5.07 3.16 -12.22
CA LYS A 9 5.28 2.43 -13.44
C LYS A 9 6.69 1.92 -13.55
N SER A 10 7.64 2.67 -13.05
CA SER A 10 9.02 2.22 -13.14
C SER A 10 9.31 1.10 -12.16
N ILE A 11 8.56 0.96 -11.10
CA ILE A 11 8.81 -0.11 -10.19
C ILE A 11 7.88 -1.29 -10.42
N LEU A 12 7.00 -1.19 -11.36
CA LEU A 12 6.15 -2.28 -11.70
C LEU A 12 6.99 -3.22 -12.53
N ARG A 13 7.13 -4.45 -12.15
CA ARG A 13 7.96 -5.35 -12.84
C ARG A 13 7.33 -6.63 -13.14
N LYS A 14 7.85 -7.30 -14.11
CA LYS A 14 7.38 -8.55 -14.47
C LYS A 14 8.24 -9.54 -13.86
N GLU A 15 8.45 -9.61 -12.63
CA GLU A 15 9.31 -10.57 -12.04
C GLU A 15 8.56 -11.75 -11.58
N THR A 16 9.19 -12.86 -11.48
CA THR A 16 8.57 -14.07 -11.13
C THR A 16 8.67 -14.27 -9.69
N PHE A 17 7.68 -14.04 -8.94
CA PHE A 17 7.67 -14.25 -7.53
C PHE A 17 6.71 -15.35 -7.19
N ARG A 18 6.91 -16.02 -6.08
CA ARG A 18 6.05 -17.01 -5.63
C ARG A 18 4.88 -16.34 -5.08
N ILE A 19 3.75 -16.53 -5.54
CA ILE A 19 2.56 -15.90 -5.09
C ILE A 19 2.00 -16.59 -3.89
N ARG A 20 1.73 -15.85 -2.83
CA ARG A 20 1.19 -16.40 -1.68
C ARG A 20 -0.26 -16.26 -1.73
N GLU A 21 -0.99 -17.14 -1.20
CA GLU A 21 -2.40 -17.09 -1.17
C GLU A 21 -2.85 -16.00 -0.27
N PRO A 22 -3.90 -15.34 -0.52
CA PRO A 22 -4.39 -14.30 0.33
C PRO A 22 -4.77 -14.87 1.68
N MET A 23 -4.76 -14.05 2.67
CA MET A 23 -5.08 -14.51 3.92
C MET A 23 -6.50 -14.80 3.98
N GLU A 24 -6.88 -15.96 4.34
CA GLU A 24 -8.21 -16.30 4.36
C GLU A 24 -8.80 -15.95 5.62
N GLY A 25 -9.97 -15.98 5.78
CA GLY A 25 -10.62 -15.72 6.96
C GLY A 25 -10.71 -14.33 7.37
N TYR A 26 -10.25 -13.44 6.71
CA TYR A 26 -10.17 -12.19 6.95
C TYR A 26 -11.21 -11.59 6.29
N SER A 27 -12.39 -11.53 6.55
CA SER A 27 -13.41 -11.06 5.79
C SER A 27 -13.86 -9.79 6.30
N THR A 28 -13.44 -8.75 5.79
CA THR A 28 -13.95 -7.46 6.10
C THR A 28 -14.68 -6.99 4.90
N ALA A 29 -15.24 -7.89 4.16
CA ALA A 29 -15.83 -7.57 2.89
C ALA A 29 -16.94 -6.58 3.01
N HIS A 30 -17.59 -6.50 4.13
CA HIS A 30 -18.69 -5.60 4.26
C HIS A 30 -18.31 -4.27 4.85
N GLU A 31 -17.09 -4.13 5.27
CA GLU A 31 -16.65 -2.89 5.83
C GLU A 31 -16.26 -1.95 4.72
N GLU A 32 -16.65 -0.74 4.78
CA GLU A 32 -16.27 0.21 3.76
C GLU A 32 -15.52 1.35 4.41
N LEU A 33 -14.38 1.68 3.90
CA LEU A 33 -13.59 2.78 4.39
C LEU A 33 -13.98 4.02 3.62
N ILE A 34 -14.34 5.07 4.32
CA ILE A 34 -14.83 6.27 3.69
C ILE A 34 -13.97 7.46 4.08
N LEU A 35 -13.58 8.21 3.09
CA LEU A 35 -12.84 9.43 3.30
C LEU A 35 -13.75 10.58 2.91
N SER A 36 -13.90 11.54 3.78
CA SER A 36 -14.79 12.66 3.54
C SER A 36 -14.02 13.98 3.46
N ASP A 37 -14.60 14.96 2.83
CA ASP A 37 -13.98 16.27 2.74
C ASP A 37 -14.30 17.07 4.01
N SER A 38 -13.93 18.33 4.02
CA SER A 38 -14.09 19.14 5.21
C SER A 38 -15.56 19.40 5.53
N HIS A 39 -16.45 19.17 4.61
CA HIS A 39 -17.87 19.36 4.85
C HIS A 39 -18.56 18.04 5.19
N GLY A 40 -17.81 16.99 5.33
CA GLY A 40 -18.39 15.69 5.66
C GLY A 40 -18.92 14.93 4.48
N SER A 41 -18.71 15.42 3.28
CA SER A 41 -19.17 14.70 2.09
C SER A 41 -18.18 13.64 1.68
N PRO A 42 -18.63 12.45 1.38
CA PRO A 42 -17.69 11.39 1.02
C PRO A 42 -17.05 11.66 -0.33
N VAL A 43 -15.76 11.54 -0.41
CA VAL A 43 -15.00 11.73 -1.63
C VAL A 43 -14.36 10.45 -2.12
N PHE A 44 -14.28 9.44 -1.29
CA PHE A 44 -13.69 8.18 -1.69
C PHE A 44 -14.15 7.11 -0.73
N SER A 45 -14.56 5.98 -1.26
CA SER A 45 -14.89 4.86 -0.40
C SER A 45 -14.41 3.58 -1.06
N ILE A 46 -14.00 2.63 -0.25
CA ILE A 46 -13.49 1.38 -0.76
C ILE A 46 -13.53 0.34 0.34
N THR A 47 -13.69 -0.90 -0.02
CA THR A 47 -13.55 -1.96 0.95
C THR A 47 -12.06 -2.23 1.16
N PRO A 48 -11.64 -2.53 2.36
CA PRO A 48 -10.21 -2.70 2.63
C PRO A 48 -9.56 -3.75 1.77
N ASP A 49 -10.29 -4.77 1.38
CA ASP A 49 -9.74 -5.84 0.59
C ASP A 49 -9.27 -5.41 -0.76
N ARG A 50 -9.73 -4.29 -1.23
CA ARG A 50 -9.37 -3.85 -2.55
C ARG A 50 -8.31 -2.77 -2.58
N LEU A 51 -7.94 -2.27 -1.42
CA LEU A 51 -6.98 -1.18 -1.35
C LEU A 51 -5.57 -1.74 -1.25
N ILE A 52 -4.74 -1.45 -2.21
CA ILE A 52 -3.39 -2.00 -2.28
C ILE A 52 -2.40 -1.07 -1.60
N CYS A 53 -2.37 0.16 -2.01
CA CYS A 53 -1.44 1.13 -1.43
C CYS A 53 -1.91 2.53 -1.78
N ALA A 54 -1.25 3.51 -1.22
CA ALA A 54 -1.54 4.91 -1.48
C ALA A 54 -0.24 5.69 -1.50
N ALA A 55 -0.20 6.71 -2.30
CA ALA A 55 1.00 7.51 -2.46
C ALA A 55 0.65 8.99 -2.49
N SER A 56 1.46 9.81 -1.85
CA SER A 56 1.21 11.24 -1.88
C SER A 56 1.76 11.87 -3.14
N SER A 57 1.09 12.85 -3.64
CA SER A 57 1.51 13.56 -4.82
C SER A 57 1.04 14.98 -4.71
N SER A 58 1.89 15.87 -4.27
CA SER A 58 1.55 17.27 -4.09
C SER A 58 0.40 17.36 -3.07
N ASN A 59 -0.72 17.90 -3.44
CA ASN A 59 -1.87 18.05 -2.54
C ASN A 59 -2.86 16.92 -2.69
N TYR A 60 -2.45 15.83 -3.34
CA TYR A 60 -3.33 14.71 -3.57
C TYR A 60 -2.75 13.44 -3.03
N VAL A 61 -3.61 12.47 -2.80
CA VAL A 61 -3.18 11.12 -2.51
C VAL A 61 -3.76 10.25 -3.60
N VAL A 62 -2.95 9.41 -4.19
CA VAL A 62 -3.36 8.49 -5.22
C VAL A 62 -3.55 7.13 -4.59
N PHE A 63 -4.74 6.60 -4.68
CA PHE A 63 -5.05 5.29 -4.15
C PHE A 63 -4.99 4.28 -5.28
N TYR A 64 -4.35 3.15 -5.01
CA TYR A 64 -4.23 2.09 -6.00
C TYR A 64 -5.12 0.96 -5.54
N VAL A 65 -6.12 0.65 -6.34
CA VAL A 65 -7.15 -0.29 -5.94
C VAL A 65 -7.23 -1.45 -6.92
N HIS A 66 -7.61 -2.58 -6.41
CA HIS A 66 -7.76 -3.79 -7.20
C HIS A 66 -9.23 -3.92 -7.56
N LYS A 67 -9.52 -3.97 -8.82
CA LYS A 67 -10.89 -4.06 -9.28
C LYS A 67 -11.25 -5.46 -9.75
N ASP A 68 -12.53 -5.67 -9.95
CA ASP A 68 -13.01 -6.97 -10.37
C ASP A 68 -12.44 -7.40 -11.71
N ASP A 69 -12.05 -6.48 -12.54
CA ASP A 69 -11.51 -6.81 -13.84
C ASP A 69 -10.07 -7.30 -13.75
N GLY A 70 -9.55 -7.44 -12.55
CA GLY A 70 -8.21 -7.92 -12.38
C GLY A 70 -7.15 -6.88 -12.62
N ARG A 71 -7.51 -5.62 -12.65
CA ARG A 71 -6.55 -4.57 -12.91
C ARG A 71 -6.41 -3.67 -11.72
N ILE A 72 -5.34 -2.91 -11.71
CA ILE A 72 -5.11 -1.90 -10.69
C ILE A 72 -5.62 -0.59 -11.25
N HIS A 73 -6.48 0.06 -10.51
CA HIS A 73 -7.01 1.35 -10.90
C HIS A 73 -6.52 2.41 -9.92
N GLU A 74 -6.38 3.62 -10.41
CA GLU A 74 -5.92 4.72 -9.58
C GLU A 74 -7.06 5.65 -9.29
N LYS A 75 -7.11 6.14 -8.07
CA LYS A 75 -8.09 7.14 -7.69
C LYS A 75 -7.35 8.26 -6.99
N CYS A 76 -7.47 9.46 -7.52
CA CYS A 76 -6.76 10.60 -6.99
C CYS A 76 -7.70 11.44 -6.15
N VAL A 77 -7.32 11.70 -4.93
CA VAL A 77 -8.17 12.44 -4.00
C VAL A 77 -7.37 13.56 -3.35
N ARG A 78 -7.96 14.74 -3.24
CA ARG A 78 -7.28 15.85 -2.63
C ARG A 78 -7.33 15.67 -1.12
N THR A 79 -6.25 15.26 -0.56
CA THR A 79 -6.14 15.00 0.87
C THR A 79 -4.66 14.83 1.21
N THR A 80 -4.35 14.44 2.43
CA THR A 80 -2.97 14.20 2.85
C THR A 80 -2.82 12.77 3.32
N LEU A 81 -1.61 12.26 3.26
CA LEU A 81 -1.34 10.91 3.74
C LEU A 81 -1.64 10.78 5.23
N SER A 82 -1.43 11.82 5.98
CA SER A 82 -1.70 11.81 7.39
C SER A 82 -3.17 11.57 7.66
N LYS A 83 -4.04 12.23 6.93
CA LYS A 83 -5.45 12.04 7.10
C LYS A 83 -5.88 10.66 6.66
N VAL A 84 -5.32 10.18 5.58
CA VAL A 84 -5.62 8.85 5.08
C VAL A 84 -5.23 7.81 6.10
N LEU A 85 -4.03 7.94 6.65
CA LEU A 85 -3.54 6.97 7.61
C LEU A 85 -4.45 6.94 8.83
N LYS A 86 -4.83 8.10 9.30
CA LYS A 86 -5.66 8.19 10.47
C LYS A 86 -7.01 7.53 10.26
N HIS A 87 -7.59 7.72 9.11
CA HIS A 87 -8.90 7.17 8.83
C HIS A 87 -8.88 5.70 8.47
N PHE A 88 -7.80 5.24 7.88
CA PHE A 88 -7.77 3.89 7.32
C PHE A 88 -6.95 2.89 8.15
N GLN A 89 -6.45 3.30 9.29
CA GLN A 89 -5.80 2.36 10.16
C GLN A 89 -6.82 1.37 10.68
N PRO A 90 -6.46 0.15 10.91
CA PRO A 90 -5.14 -0.41 10.73
C PRO A 90 -4.94 -1.05 9.36
N HIS A 91 -5.82 -0.79 8.43
CA HIS A 91 -5.76 -1.41 7.11
C HIS A 91 -4.57 -0.92 6.29
N LEU A 92 -4.14 0.30 6.54
CA LEU A 92 -2.96 0.83 5.86
C LEU A 92 -1.89 1.15 6.89
N GLN A 93 -0.67 0.91 6.52
CA GLN A 93 0.49 1.19 7.35
C GLN A 93 1.46 2.05 6.57
N GLN A 94 2.22 2.85 7.25
CA GLN A 94 3.18 3.71 6.57
C GLN A 94 4.51 3.01 6.41
N CYS A 95 5.10 3.10 5.24
CA CYS A 95 6.41 2.51 4.99
C CYS A 95 7.40 3.54 4.48
N HIS A 96 6.95 4.73 4.19
CA HIS A 96 7.78 5.76 3.62
C HIS A 96 7.00 7.05 3.80
N ARG A 97 7.67 8.19 3.87
CA ARG A 97 6.96 9.42 4.08
C ARG A 97 5.93 9.69 2.99
N SER A 98 6.07 9.10 1.84
CA SER A 98 5.17 9.31 0.74
C SER A 98 4.32 8.10 0.39
N PHE A 99 4.43 7.01 1.13
CA PHE A 99 3.70 5.80 0.79
C PHE A 99 3.07 5.10 1.98
N LEU A 100 1.86 4.59 1.75
CA LEU A 100 1.20 3.70 2.69
C LEU A 100 0.94 2.39 1.96
N PHE A 101 0.92 1.31 2.67
CA PHE A 101 0.66 0.00 2.05
C PHE A 101 -0.35 -0.79 2.86
N ASN A 102 -1.02 -1.70 2.19
CA ASN A 102 -1.93 -2.63 2.86
C ASN A 102 -1.15 -3.91 3.13
N PRO A 103 -0.91 -4.26 4.39
CA PRO A 103 -0.10 -5.44 4.70
C PRO A 103 -0.65 -6.72 4.10
N LYS A 104 -1.94 -6.75 3.83
CA LYS A 104 -2.56 -7.90 3.24
C LYS A 104 -1.98 -8.23 1.87
N TYR A 105 -1.51 -7.23 1.16
CA TYR A 105 -0.95 -7.44 -0.17
C TYR A 105 0.57 -7.60 -0.15
N ALA A 106 1.22 -7.49 1.00
CA ALA A 106 2.66 -7.56 1.04
C ALA A 106 3.14 -8.99 0.82
N MET A 107 4.03 -9.19 -0.11
CA MET A 107 4.59 -10.48 -0.40
C MET A 107 6.00 -10.61 0.05
N GLN A 108 6.76 -9.57 -0.04
CA GLN A 108 8.17 -9.65 0.21
C GLN A 108 8.75 -8.31 0.61
N PHE A 109 9.63 -8.29 1.55
CA PHE A 109 10.33 -7.09 1.94
C PHE A 109 11.80 -7.30 1.62
N ASN A 110 12.34 -6.45 0.77
CA ASN A 110 13.74 -6.52 0.42
C ASN A 110 14.50 -5.46 1.20
N ASP A 111 15.44 -5.90 2.00
CA ASP A 111 16.20 -5.01 2.84
C ASP A 111 17.65 -5.11 2.42
N ILE A 112 17.98 -4.54 1.28
CA ILE A 112 19.33 -4.56 0.79
C ILE A 112 19.85 -3.16 1.00
N SER A 113 21.07 -3.04 1.44
CA SER A 113 21.64 -1.77 1.76
C SER A 113 21.28 -0.73 0.76
N HIS A 114 20.79 0.40 1.19
CA HIS A 114 20.44 1.52 0.37
C HIS A 114 19.31 1.24 -0.61
N ASN A 115 18.62 0.15 -0.45
CA ASN A 115 17.60 -0.17 -1.41
C ASN A 115 16.54 -1.04 -0.76
N MET A 116 15.74 -0.47 0.08
CA MET A 116 14.69 -1.20 0.73
C MET A 116 13.38 -1.00 0.03
N TYR A 117 12.66 -2.07 -0.22
CA TYR A 117 11.36 -1.95 -0.85
C TYR A 117 10.46 -3.11 -0.50
N LEU A 118 9.17 -2.88 -0.63
CA LEU A 118 8.17 -3.91 -0.46
C LEU A 118 7.64 -4.29 -1.83
N THR A 119 7.44 -5.56 -2.02
CA THR A 119 6.77 -6.05 -3.21
C THR A 119 5.35 -6.40 -2.79
N LEU A 120 4.38 -5.81 -3.44
CA LEU A 120 2.99 -6.05 -3.15
C LEU A 120 2.39 -6.87 -4.27
N PHE A 121 1.56 -7.81 -3.90
CA PHE A 121 0.92 -8.64 -4.91
C PHE A 121 -0.42 -8.06 -5.26
N SER A 122 -0.68 -8.06 -6.51
CA SER A 122 -1.94 -7.68 -7.05
C SER A 122 -1.91 -8.26 -8.44
N PRO A 123 -2.83 -8.03 -9.31
CA PRO A 123 -2.73 -8.57 -10.66
C PRO A 123 -1.39 -8.26 -11.29
N ALA A 124 -0.78 -7.16 -10.87
CA ALA A 124 0.58 -6.89 -11.28
C ALA A 124 1.40 -6.71 -10.03
N GLN A 125 2.64 -7.08 -10.07
CA GLN A 125 3.49 -6.92 -8.92
C GLN A 125 3.97 -5.49 -8.84
N VAL A 126 3.85 -4.90 -7.70
CA VAL A 126 4.20 -3.51 -7.49
C VAL A 126 5.25 -3.41 -6.39
N ARG A 127 6.27 -2.62 -6.60
CA ARG A 127 7.28 -2.40 -5.58
C ARG A 127 7.16 -0.97 -5.10
N ILE A 128 7.20 -0.79 -3.80
CA ILE A 128 7.17 0.54 -3.24
C ILE A 128 8.33 0.70 -2.26
N PRO A 129 8.88 1.88 -2.15
CA PRO A 129 10.07 2.07 -1.32
C PRO A 129 9.74 2.05 0.15
N VAL A 130 10.72 1.67 0.95
CA VAL A 130 10.61 1.72 2.39
C VAL A 130 11.75 2.58 2.89
N SER A 131 11.46 3.57 3.72
CA SER A 131 12.53 4.40 4.24
C SER A 131 13.04 3.83 5.54
N ILE A 132 14.23 4.22 5.90
CA ILE A 132 14.88 3.69 7.08
C ILE A 132 14.08 3.99 8.33
N THR A 133 13.37 5.09 8.34
CA THR A 133 12.56 5.46 9.47
C THR A 133 11.48 4.41 9.76
N TYR A 134 10.97 3.79 8.71
CA TYR A 134 9.87 2.86 8.87
C TYR A 134 10.29 1.39 8.77
N ARG A 135 11.57 1.14 8.65
CA ARG A 135 12.07 -0.21 8.45
C ARG A 135 11.62 -1.18 9.54
N ASP A 136 11.83 -0.82 10.77
CA ASP A 136 11.51 -1.71 11.86
C ASP A 136 10.00 -1.92 12.01
N SER A 137 9.25 -0.87 11.81
CA SER A 137 7.83 -0.97 11.90
C SER A 137 7.25 -1.86 10.78
N VAL A 138 7.83 -1.81 9.59
CA VAL A 138 7.44 -2.68 8.50
C VAL A 138 7.73 -4.12 8.87
N LYS A 139 8.91 -4.38 9.39
CA LYS A 139 9.26 -5.73 9.78
C LYS A 139 8.33 -6.26 10.86
N GLU A 140 7.98 -5.41 11.77
CA GLU A 140 7.11 -5.81 12.84
C GLU A 140 5.70 -6.12 12.31
N THR A 141 5.19 -5.28 11.46
CA THR A 141 3.89 -5.47 10.87
C THR A 141 3.80 -6.77 10.08
N LEU A 142 4.88 -7.10 9.39
CA LEU A 142 4.89 -8.30 8.59
C LEU A 142 5.40 -9.51 9.36
N HIS A 143 5.61 -9.35 10.66
CA HIS A 143 6.08 -10.44 11.51
C HIS A 143 7.42 -10.99 11.05
N LEU A 144 8.28 -10.12 10.60
CA LEU A 144 9.60 -10.54 10.18
C LEU A 144 10.57 -10.33 11.31
N SER A 145 11.50 -11.23 11.42
CA SER A 145 12.48 -11.13 12.47
C SER A 145 13.44 -10.02 12.18
N THR A 146 13.77 -9.24 13.14
CA THR A 146 14.71 -8.20 12.89
C THR A 146 16.11 -8.69 13.07
N ASP A 147 16.30 -9.87 13.66
CA ASP A 147 17.60 -10.35 13.77
C ASP A 147 17.84 -11.31 12.77
N GLY A 148 17.88 -10.99 11.79
CA GLY A 148 18.25 -11.73 10.79
C GLY A 148 17.62 -12.79 10.50
N GLN A 149 16.96 -12.84 10.54
CA GLN A 149 16.35 -13.72 10.35
C GLN A 149 16.70 -14.40 9.44
N LYS A 150 17.12 -14.63 9.22
CA LYS A 150 17.55 -15.23 8.46
C LYS A 150 16.85 -15.91 8.02
N GLY A 151 16.39 -16.01 8.01
CA GLY A 151 15.54 -16.83 7.52
C GLY A 151 15.14 -16.94 6.79
#